data_5fb7cd61d7677ef025d090cf194bb642
#
_entry.id   5fb7cd61d7677ef025d090cf194bb642
#
_cell.length_a   1.000
_cell.length_b   1.000
_cell.length_c   1.000
_cell.angle_alpha   90.00
_cell.angle_beta   90.00
_cell.angle_gamma   90.00
#
_symmetry.space_group_name_H-M   'P 1'
#
loop_
_entity.id
_entity.type
_entity.pdbx_description
1 polymer ?
#
loop_
_entity_poly.entity_id
_entity_poly.type
_entity_poly.pdbx_seq_one_letter_code
_entity_poly.pdbx_strand_id
1 'polypeptide(L)'
;MKENKLKIIIWTLVIISICLISFVGIYIKKYNNMENVVKDYKLSKDFTGYRQVIFEVSDALEVTDADGKLIGNTDQYDDSAIKSNSYKKTDVKVNKEESLNKENYETVKNIFEKRLKALGVEDYNISLDKADGKIYIQMPEDENSDRVISNITETGKFEIKDSKENTVYITTSNLKSVKSIYQSTENGVATYVQFTLNKEGKEILKKLTSNEYAKKVTSSDTNTTNETNTDANSEESKEEKQKELSVYINGSNVTTTSFESPIEDGIIPLTIGKTSTDDDQISENLKSASTIAATINSGELPVVYKVTNNQYLKKDISTNTIRNIKIAVAIIVALLLIFMIIKNKAKGILGAISYLGFIALYLLLIRYTNVEISLSGIIAIALIGILDYILSMKLLPIDKKDKQYKNEYIKFIAKIIPIFVISIVFIFMKWIEVSSFGMLTFWGIVLMIIYNIIVTRNLVD
;
A
#
# COMPACT_ATOMS: atom_id res chain seq x y z
N MET A 1 6.71 -51.09 19.95
CA MET A 1 7.35 -50.11 20.85
C MET A 1 8.32 -49.14 20.16
N LYS A 2 9.23 -49.58 19.28
CA LYS A 2 10.17 -48.67 18.58
C LYS A 2 9.48 -47.70 17.60
N GLU A 3 8.47 -48.13 16.84
CA GLU A 3 7.73 -47.28 15.89
C GLU A 3 6.96 -46.15 16.54
N ASN A 4 6.33 -46.39 17.69
CA ASN A 4 5.58 -45.34 18.41
C ASN A 4 6.52 -44.26 18.97
N LYS A 5 7.71 -44.66 19.46
CA LYS A 5 8.71 -43.69 19.94
C LYS A 5 9.23 -42.82 18.80
N LEU A 6 9.45 -43.38 17.60
CA LEU A 6 9.90 -42.63 16.45
C LEU A 6 8.83 -41.63 15.98
N LYS A 7 7.56 -42.03 15.94
CA LYS A 7 6.44 -41.12 15.62
C LYS A 7 6.35 -39.92 16.59
N ILE A 8 6.45 -40.18 17.88
CA ILE A 8 6.43 -39.14 18.93
C ILE A 8 7.58 -38.15 18.70
N ILE A 9 8.79 -38.62 18.42
CA ILE A 9 9.95 -37.77 18.17
C ILE A 9 9.72 -36.90 16.91
N ILE A 10 9.23 -37.50 15.82
CA ILE A 10 8.96 -36.76 14.58
C ILE A 10 7.93 -35.66 14.81
N TRP A 11 6.78 -35.99 15.43
CA TRP A 11 5.75 -34.97 15.69
C TRP A 11 6.23 -33.89 16.65
N THR A 12 7.02 -34.22 17.65
CA THR A 12 7.61 -33.24 18.56
C THR A 12 8.55 -32.28 17.83
N LEU A 13 9.40 -32.78 16.91
CA LEU A 13 10.26 -31.97 16.08
C LEU A 13 9.47 -31.04 15.16
N VAL A 14 8.39 -31.55 14.54
CA VAL A 14 7.49 -30.74 13.69
C VAL A 14 6.86 -29.62 14.52
N ILE A 15 6.37 -29.92 15.73
CA ILE A 15 5.79 -28.91 16.61
C ILE A 15 6.83 -27.86 17.02
N ILE A 16 8.04 -28.26 17.38
CA ILE A 16 9.12 -27.32 17.71
C ILE A 16 9.41 -26.40 16.53
N SER A 17 9.47 -26.94 15.30
CA SER A 17 9.68 -26.15 14.10
C SER A 17 8.56 -25.13 13.88
N ILE A 18 7.30 -25.54 14.05
CA ILE A 18 6.14 -24.63 13.95
C ILE A 18 6.22 -23.53 15.02
N CYS A 19 6.56 -23.89 16.27
CA CYS A 19 6.73 -22.90 17.33
C CYS A 19 7.84 -21.90 17.03
N LEU A 20 8.98 -22.36 16.52
CA LEU A 20 10.09 -21.48 16.13
C LEU A 20 9.67 -20.52 15.02
N ILE A 21 9.01 -21.02 13.97
CA ILE A 21 8.52 -20.17 12.86
C ILE A 21 7.48 -19.16 13.37
N SER A 22 6.54 -19.60 14.22
CA SER A 22 5.45 -18.76 14.68
C SER A 22 5.90 -17.66 15.65
N PHE A 23 6.80 -17.98 16.60
CA PHE A 23 7.18 -17.05 17.68
C PHE A 23 8.49 -16.30 17.40
N VAL A 24 9.43 -16.91 16.69
CA VAL A 24 10.73 -16.30 16.38
C VAL A 24 10.73 -15.71 14.98
N GLY A 25 10.14 -16.43 14.00
CA GLY A 25 10.14 -16.03 12.59
C GLY A 25 11.25 -16.69 11.78
N ILE A 26 11.30 -16.38 10.49
CA ILE A 26 12.36 -16.80 9.55
C ILE A 26 13.03 -15.55 9.02
N TYR A 27 14.30 -15.38 9.31
CA TYR A 27 15.07 -14.23 8.88
C TYR A 27 15.95 -14.59 7.68
N ILE A 28 15.82 -13.82 6.61
CA ILE A 28 16.62 -13.94 5.39
C ILE A 28 17.43 -12.65 5.25
N LYS A 29 18.69 -12.79 4.89
CA LYS A 29 19.55 -11.64 4.58
C LYS A 29 19.12 -11.08 3.23
N LYS A 30 18.56 -9.87 3.23
CA LYS A 30 18.19 -9.14 2.03
C LYS A 30 19.03 -7.85 2.01
N TYR A 31 19.93 -7.77 1.05
CA TYR A 31 20.97 -6.74 1.01
C TYR A 31 21.79 -6.71 2.32
N ASN A 32 21.84 -5.60 3.06
CA ASN A 32 22.55 -5.49 4.33
C ASN A 32 21.71 -5.77 5.58
N ASN A 33 20.39 -5.96 5.44
CA ASN A 33 19.46 -6.14 6.55
C ASN A 33 18.93 -7.58 6.64
N MET A 34 18.59 -8.00 7.87
CA MET A 34 17.90 -9.25 8.13
C MET A 34 16.39 -8.98 8.14
N GLU A 35 15.68 -9.47 7.12
CA GLU A 35 14.23 -9.30 6.99
C GLU A 35 13.49 -10.57 7.43
N ASN A 36 12.45 -10.40 8.25
CA ASN A 36 11.59 -11.52 8.63
C ASN A 36 10.61 -11.83 7.49
N VAL A 37 10.66 -13.04 6.95
CA VAL A 37 9.78 -13.48 5.84
C VAL A 37 8.38 -13.84 6.33
N VAL A 38 8.22 -14.10 7.63
CA VAL A 38 6.91 -14.39 8.21
C VAL A 38 6.12 -13.09 8.30
N LYS A 39 4.96 -13.05 7.66
CA LYS A 39 4.08 -11.87 7.65
C LYS A 39 3.75 -11.40 9.06
N ASP A 40 3.63 -10.10 9.25
CA ASP A 40 3.13 -9.52 10.49
C ASP A 40 1.61 -9.72 10.65
N TYR A 41 1.14 -9.55 11.88
CA TYR A 41 -0.29 -9.55 12.14
C TYR A 41 -0.91 -8.25 11.64
N LYS A 42 -2.04 -8.35 10.96
CA LYS A 42 -2.84 -7.19 10.64
C LYS A 42 -3.69 -6.80 11.86
N LEU A 43 -3.35 -5.69 12.48
CA LEU A 43 -4.02 -5.19 13.67
C LEU A 43 -5.04 -4.11 13.30
N SER A 44 -6.20 -4.10 13.97
CA SER A 44 -7.20 -3.05 13.79
C SER A 44 -6.72 -1.70 14.33
N LYS A 45 -7.38 -0.65 13.92
CA LYS A 45 -7.12 0.72 14.34
C LYS A 45 -7.16 0.94 15.86
N ASP A 46 -7.86 0.09 16.62
CA ASP A 46 -7.86 0.13 18.09
C ASP A 46 -6.46 -0.05 18.69
N PHE A 47 -5.59 -0.81 17.99
CA PHE A 47 -4.22 -1.11 18.41
C PHE A 47 -3.18 -0.20 17.76
N THR A 48 -3.43 0.28 16.53
CA THR A 48 -2.46 1.05 15.77
C THR A 48 -2.68 2.56 15.84
N GLY A 49 -3.90 3.00 16.12
CA GLY A 49 -4.37 4.35 15.88
C GLY A 49 -4.71 4.54 14.39
N TYR A 50 -5.24 5.68 14.04
CA TYR A 50 -5.56 6.00 12.68
C TYR A 50 -5.44 7.50 12.40
N ARG A 51 -5.20 7.83 11.14
CA ARG A 51 -5.23 9.18 10.63
C ARG A 51 -6.61 9.46 10.04
N GLN A 52 -7.24 10.54 10.47
CA GLN A 52 -8.46 11.04 9.86
C GLN A 52 -8.15 12.31 9.09
N VAL A 53 -8.48 12.31 7.81
CA VAL A 53 -8.22 13.44 6.93
C VAL A 53 -9.53 13.86 6.28
N ILE A 54 -9.77 15.18 6.26
CA ILE A 54 -10.91 15.79 5.58
C ILE A 54 -10.37 16.59 4.40
N PHE A 55 -10.89 16.27 3.23
CA PHE A 55 -10.58 16.94 1.98
C PHE A 55 -11.80 17.75 1.56
N GLU A 56 -11.59 19.03 1.28
CA GLU A 56 -12.62 19.93 0.78
C GLU A 56 -12.25 20.41 -0.62
N VAL A 57 -13.26 20.78 -1.38
CA VAL A 57 -13.05 21.41 -2.69
C VAL A 57 -12.23 22.68 -2.50
N SER A 58 -11.15 22.81 -3.25
CA SER A 58 -10.29 24.00 -3.17
C SER A 58 -10.98 25.22 -3.78
N ASP A 59 -10.93 26.32 -3.05
CA ASP A 59 -11.32 27.67 -3.48
C ASP A 59 -10.10 28.54 -3.86
N ALA A 60 -8.94 27.90 -4.01
CA ALA A 60 -7.68 28.56 -4.35
C ALA A 60 -7.74 29.30 -5.68
N LEU A 61 -6.91 30.33 -5.78
CA LEU A 61 -6.70 31.10 -6.99
C LEU A 61 -5.40 30.68 -7.66
N GLU A 62 -5.34 30.78 -8.97
CA GLU A 62 -4.14 30.49 -9.73
C GLU A 62 -3.02 31.49 -9.39
N VAL A 63 -1.78 31.01 -9.37
CA VAL A 63 -0.57 31.79 -9.15
C VAL A 63 0.32 31.68 -10.38
N THR A 64 0.79 32.83 -10.88
CA THR A 64 1.68 32.93 -12.04
C THR A 64 3.04 33.49 -11.64
N ASP A 65 4.05 33.19 -12.42
CA ASP A 65 5.34 33.87 -12.34
C ASP A 65 5.27 35.32 -12.85
N ALA A 66 6.41 36.02 -12.89
CA ALA A 66 6.51 37.40 -13.35
C ALA A 66 6.07 37.52 -14.82
N ASP A 67 6.28 36.49 -15.63
CA ASP A 67 6.00 36.45 -17.08
C ASP A 67 4.54 36.02 -17.37
N GLY A 68 3.74 35.77 -16.34
CA GLY A 68 2.33 35.38 -16.46
C GLY A 68 2.13 33.88 -16.71
N LYS A 69 3.15 33.05 -16.56
CA LYS A 69 3.06 31.61 -16.69
C LYS A 69 2.50 30.99 -15.39
N LEU A 70 1.51 30.11 -15.51
CA LEU A 70 0.92 29.38 -14.38
C LEU A 70 1.98 28.50 -13.70
N ILE A 71 2.17 28.69 -12.40
CA ILE A 71 3.14 27.92 -11.58
C ILE A 71 2.48 27.12 -10.47
N GLY A 72 1.21 27.38 -10.12
CA GLY A 72 0.47 26.70 -9.09
C GLY A 72 -0.74 27.49 -8.59
N ASN A 73 -1.07 27.39 -7.33
CA ASN A 73 -2.23 28.03 -6.73
C ASN A 73 -1.97 28.50 -5.29
N THR A 74 -2.92 29.24 -4.72
CA THR A 74 -2.80 29.82 -3.36
C THR A 74 -2.87 28.78 -2.23
N ASP A 75 -3.18 27.53 -2.46
CA ASP A 75 -3.02 26.45 -1.48
C ASP A 75 -1.56 25.98 -1.39
N GLN A 76 -0.79 26.14 -2.48
CA GLN A 76 0.63 25.76 -2.58
C GLN A 76 1.57 26.91 -2.22
N TYR A 77 1.18 28.15 -2.51
CA TYR A 77 1.98 29.36 -2.27
C TYR A 77 1.23 30.33 -1.36
N ASP A 78 1.73 30.54 -0.17
CA ASP A 78 1.21 31.57 0.74
C ASP A 78 1.58 32.99 0.28
N ASP A 79 0.96 33.98 0.88
CA ASP A 79 1.20 35.40 0.51
C ASP A 79 2.67 35.83 0.72
N SER A 80 3.42 35.18 1.61
CA SER A 80 4.83 35.48 1.84
C SER A 80 5.71 34.88 0.72
N ALA A 81 5.44 33.66 0.31
CA ALA A 81 6.11 32.99 -0.82
C ALA A 81 5.82 33.71 -2.14
N ILE A 82 4.58 34.17 -2.33
CA ILE A 82 4.19 34.96 -3.51
C ILE A 82 4.99 36.25 -3.60
N LYS A 83 5.10 37.00 -2.49
CA LYS A 83 5.86 38.26 -2.45
C LYS A 83 7.36 38.04 -2.62
N SER A 84 7.95 37.05 -1.94
CA SER A 84 9.40 36.83 -1.96
C SER A 84 9.92 36.37 -3.33
N ASN A 85 9.10 35.67 -4.12
CA ASN A 85 9.47 35.17 -5.43
C ASN A 85 8.96 36.01 -6.61
N SER A 86 8.36 37.20 -6.34
CA SER A 86 7.76 38.06 -7.35
C SER A 86 6.65 37.37 -8.18
N TYR A 87 5.95 36.43 -7.55
CA TYR A 87 4.80 35.77 -8.17
C TYR A 87 3.56 36.67 -8.13
N LYS A 88 2.57 36.33 -8.95
CA LYS A 88 1.33 37.09 -9.04
C LYS A 88 0.14 36.18 -8.76
N LYS A 89 -0.73 36.59 -7.85
CA LYS A 89 -2.03 35.96 -7.63
C LYS A 89 -3.00 36.47 -8.68
N THR A 90 -3.70 35.58 -9.35
CA THR A 90 -4.74 35.92 -10.32
C THR A 90 -6.12 35.93 -9.66
N ASP A 91 -7.14 36.38 -10.39
CA ASP A 91 -8.55 36.27 -9.97
C ASP A 91 -9.21 34.98 -10.48
N VAL A 92 -8.45 34.08 -11.11
CA VAL A 92 -8.95 32.83 -11.68
C VAL A 92 -8.94 31.73 -10.61
N LYS A 93 -10.12 31.15 -10.34
CA LYS A 93 -10.24 29.99 -9.44
C LYS A 93 -9.70 28.73 -10.13
N VAL A 94 -8.98 27.90 -9.38
CA VAL A 94 -8.48 26.58 -9.85
C VAL A 94 -9.61 25.63 -10.22
N ASN A 95 -10.77 25.74 -9.56
CA ASN A 95 -11.96 24.98 -9.87
C ASN A 95 -13.00 25.87 -10.54
N LYS A 96 -13.39 25.49 -11.75
CA LYS A 96 -14.48 26.15 -12.47
C LYS A 96 -15.83 25.71 -11.91
N GLU A 97 -16.82 26.59 -11.85
CA GLU A 97 -18.15 26.27 -11.29
C GLU A 97 -18.83 25.08 -11.98
N GLU A 98 -18.63 24.92 -13.30
CA GLU A 98 -19.15 23.81 -14.08
C GLU A 98 -18.59 22.44 -13.69
N SER A 99 -17.35 22.40 -13.14
CA SER A 99 -16.74 21.16 -12.65
C SER A 99 -17.19 20.76 -11.25
N LEU A 100 -17.86 21.66 -10.52
CA LEU A 100 -18.34 21.43 -9.15
C LEU A 100 -19.70 20.74 -9.15
N ASN A 101 -19.72 19.44 -9.42
CA ASN A 101 -20.93 18.64 -9.48
C ASN A 101 -20.75 17.24 -8.87
N LYS A 102 -21.88 16.57 -8.56
CA LYS A 102 -21.89 15.28 -7.86
C LYS A 102 -21.16 14.17 -8.61
N GLU A 103 -21.14 14.18 -9.93
CA GLU A 103 -20.49 13.18 -10.77
C GLU A 103 -18.97 13.31 -10.67
N ASN A 104 -18.46 14.54 -10.74
CA ASN A 104 -17.04 14.83 -10.56
C ASN A 104 -16.56 14.51 -9.13
N TYR A 105 -17.37 14.80 -8.09
CA TYR A 105 -17.04 14.42 -6.72
C TYR A 105 -16.94 12.89 -6.53
N GLU A 106 -17.86 12.13 -7.14
CA GLU A 106 -17.78 10.67 -7.14
C GLU A 106 -16.56 10.16 -7.89
N THR A 107 -16.21 10.81 -9.01
CA THR A 107 -15.01 10.50 -9.79
C THR A 107 -13.74 10.74 -8.96
N VAL A 108 -13.65 11.87 -8.25
CA VAL A 108 -12.54 12.15 -7.34
C VAL A 108 -12.44 11.11 -6.24
N LYS A 109 -13.56 10.77 -5.58
CA LYS A 109 -13.58 9.71 -4.56
C LYS A 109 -13.02 8.39 -5.11
N ASN A 110 -13.43 7.98 -6.31
CA ASN A 110 -12.97 6.76 -6.95
C ASN A 110 -11.46 6.83 -7.31
N ILE A 111 -10.96 8.00 -7.70
CA ILE A 111 -9.53 8.22 -7.94
C ILE A 111 -8.76 8.13 -6.62
N PHE A 112 -9.26 8.73 -5.55
CA PHE A 112 -8.65 8.63 -4.21
C PHE A 112 -8.57 7.17 -3.75
N GLU A 113 -9.62 6.37 -3.93
CA GLU A 113 -9.58 4.93 -3.63
C GLU A 113 -8.51 4.17 -4.42
N LYS A 114 -8.37 4.48 -5.72
CA LYS A 114 -7.32 3.87 -6.56
C LYS A 114 -5.92 4.27 -6.06
N ARG A 115 -5.73 5.54 -5.70
CA ARG A 115 -4.45 6.06 -5.18
C ARG A 115 -4.09 5.44 -3.85
N LEU A 116 -5.03 5.35 -2.89
CA LEU A 116 -4.82 4.67 -1.62
C LEU A 116 -4.31 3.26 -1.83
N LYS A 117 -4.99 2.46 -2.66
CA LYS A 117 -4.58 1.09 -2.99
C LYS A 117 -3.21 1.03 -3.67
N ALA A 118 -2.96 1.90 -4.64
CA ALA A 118 -1.70 1.94 -5.37
C ALA A 118 -0.52 2.39 -4.51
N LEU A 119 -0.77 3.19 -3.47
CA LEU A 119 0.22 3.62 -2.48
C LEU A 119 0.37 2.63 -1.30
N GLY A 120 -0.30 1.48 -1.36
CA GLY A 120 -0.17 0.40 -0.38
C GLY A 120 -1.08 0.52 0.84
N VAL A 121 -2.04 1.45 0.85
CA VAL A 121 -3.03 1.56 1.91
C VAL A 121 -4.16 0.57 1.62
N GLU A 122 -4.15 -0.58 2.27
CA GLU A 122 -5.17 -1.63 2.06
C GLU A 122 -6.38 -1.46 2.98
N ASP A 123 -6.15 -0.94 4.18
CA ASP A 123 -7.18 -0.72 5.19
C ASP A 123 -7.51 0.77 5.29
N TYR A 124 -8.64 1.17 4.72
CA TYR A 124 -9.13 2.55 4.78
C TYR A 124 -10.64 2.60 4.75
N ASN A 125 -11.18 3.68 5.28
CA ASN A 125 -12.58 4.04 5.12
C ASN A 125 -12.66 5.38 4.40
N ILE A 126 -13.42 5.44 3.31
CA ILE A 126 -13.64 6.67 2.54
C ILE A 126 -15.12 6.94 2.39
N SER A 127 -15.54 8.14 2.72
CA SER A 127 -16.91 8.60 2.54
C SER A 127 -16.94 9.96 1.85
N LEU A 128 -17.99 10.16 1.03
CA LEU A 128 -18.23 11.40 0.27
C LEU A 128 -19.54 12.02 0.74
N ASP A 129 -19.49 13.28 1.16
CA ASP A 129 -20.66 14.11 1.23
C ASP A 129 -20.95 14.70 -0.17
N LYS A 130 -22.06 14.27 -0.78
CA LYS A 130 -22.43 14.67 -2.15
C LYS A 130 -23.00 16.09 -2.22
N ALA A 131 -23.28 16.71 -1.10
CA ALA A 131 -23.88 18.06 -1.07
C ALA A 131 -22.82 19.12 -1.34
N ASP A 132 -21.69 19.03 -0.66
CA ASP A 132 -20.59 20.01 -0.72
C ASP A 132 -19.28 19.42 -1.26
N GLY A 133 -19.29 18.13 -1.64
CA GLY A 133 -18.13 17.45 -2.20
C GLY A 133 -17.06 17.06 -1.18
N LYS A 134 -17.31 17.16 0.12
CA LYS A 134 -16.32 16.78 1.16
C LYS A 134 -16.03 15.30 1.16
N ILE A 135 -14.75 14.94 1.20
CA ILE A 135 -14.28 13.57 1.29
C ILE A 135 -13.59 13.35 2.63
N TYR A 136 -14.04 12.33 3.33
CA TYR A 136 -13.48 11.90 4.61
C TYR A 136 -12.72 10.61 4.41
N ILE A 137 -11.45 10.58 4.80
CA ILE A 137 -10.60 9.39 4.75
C ILE A 137 -10.12 9.06 6.15
N GLN A 138 -10.26 7.78 6.53
CA GLN A 138 -9.63 7.21 7.70
C GLN A 138 -8.72 6.08 7.25
N MET A 139 -7.46 6.10 7.67
CA MET A 139 -6.45 5.09 7.34
C MET A 139 -5.54 4.83 8.52
N PRO A 140 -4.91 3.64 8.64
CA PRO A 140 -3.92 3.37 9.66
C PRO A 140 -2.81 4.43 9.64
N GLU A 141 -2.28 4.77 10.80
CA GLU A 141 -1.13 5.65 10.92
C GLU A 141 0.17 4.85 10.80
N ASP A 142 0.97 5.18 9.81
CA ASP A 142 2.30 4.63 9.60
C ASP A 142 3.29 5.70 9.12
N GLU A 143 4.52 5.32 8.85
CA GLU A 143 5.58 6.20 8.35
C GLU A 143 5.31 6.80 6.96
N ASN A 144 4.36 6.24 6.20
CA ASN A 144 4.00 6.67 4.86
C ASN A 144 2.76 7.56 4.83
N SER A 145 2.05 7.71 5.96
CA SER A 145 0.76 8.40 6.03
C SER A 145 0.82 9.83 5.50
N ASP A 146 1.84 10.60 5.88
CA ASP A 146 1.98 11.98 5.39
C ASP A 146 2.25 12.04 3.89
N ARG A 147 3.04 11.10 3.36
CA ARG A 147 3.29 10.98 1.92
C ARG A 147 2.02 10.62 1.15
N VAL A 148 1.21 9.71 1.68
CA VAL A 148 -0.08 9.34 1.08
C VAL A 148 -1.01 10.55 1.02
N ILE A 149 -1.13 11.29 2.13
CA ILE A 149 -2.00 12.47 2.24
C ILE A 149 -1.57 13.57 1.26
N SER A 150 -0.27 13.85 1.15
CA SER A 150 0.23 14.87 0.24
C SER A 150 0.03 14.51 -1.24
N ASN A 151 0.15 13.23 -1.59
CA ASN A 151 0.06 12.79 -2.98
C ASN A 151 -1.35 12.42 -3.45
N ILE A 152 -2.30 12.20 -2.53
CA ILE A 152 -3.65 11.82 -2.91
C ILE A 152 -4.40 12.96 -3.60
N THR A 153 -4.07 14.22 -3.29
CA THR A 153 -4.68 15.42 -3.87
C THR A 153 -3.97 15.94 -5.11
N GLU A 154 -2.84 15.34 -5.50
CA GLU A 154 -2.14 15.73 -6.73
C GLU A 154 -3.04 15.59 -7.95
N THR A 155 -2.93 16.50 -8.92
CA THR A 155 -3.85 16.52 -10.07
C THR A 155 -3.78 15.23 -10.91
N GLY A 156 -2.63 14.56 -10.96
CA GLY A 156 -2.42 13.39 -11.83
C GLY A 156 -2.27 13.76 -13.30
N LYS A 157 -1.98 15.00 -13.58
CA LYS A 157 -1.86 15.58 -14.93
C LYS A 157 -0.46 15.36 -15.48
N PHE A 158 -0.39 14.84 -16.71
CA PHE A 158 0.83 14.71 -17.49
C PHE A 158 0.69 15.49 -18.78
N GLU A 159 1.69 16.32 -19.11
CA GLU A 159 1.71 17.10 -20.34
C GLU A 159 3.12 17.17 -20.93
N ILE A 160 3.21 17.13 -22.25
CA ILE A 160 4.41 17.52 -23.01
C ILE A 160 4.07 18.75 -23.80
N LYS A 161 4.84 19.81 -23.58
CA LYS A 161 4.64 21.14 -24.16
C LYS A 161 5.87 21.59 -24.94
N ASP A 162 5.65 22.50 -25.88
CA ASP A 162 6.74 23.32 -26.40
C ASP A 162 7.36 24.16 -25.29
N SER A 163 8.69 24.21 -25.20
CA SER A 163 9.37 24.96 -24.15
C SER A 163 9.19 26.48 -24.27
N LYS A 164 8.95 26.98 -25.49
CA LYS A 164 8.82 28.40 -25.75
C LYS A 164 7.37 28.86 -25.94
N GLU A 165 6.59 28.11 -26.71
CA GLU A 165 5.21 28.50 -27.08
C GLU A 165 4.15 28.01 -26.08
N ASN A 166 4.51 27.14 -25.13
CA ASN A 166 3.57 26.48 -24.19
C ASN A 166 2.46 25.66 -24.88
N THR A 167 2.59 25.38 -26.17
CA THR A 167 1.62 24.55 -26.89
C THR A 167 1.66 23.12 -26.35
N VAL A 168 0.52 22.62 -25.92
CA VAL A 168 0.39 21.24 -25.39
C VAL A 168 0.23 20.27 -26.54
N TYR A 169 1.11 19.27 -26.64
CA TYR A 169 1.08 18.25 -27.67
C TYR A 169 0.59 16.90 -27.19
N ILE A 170 1.00 16.50 -25.98
CA ILE A 170 0.67 15.22 -25.37
C ILE A 170 0.11 15.48 -23.99
N THR A 171 -0.96 14.77 -23.64
CA THR A 171 -1.65 14.87 -22.35
C THR A 171 -1.78 13.50 -21.67
N THR A 172 -2.31 13.47 -20.47
CA THR A 172 -2.60 12.23 -19.73
C THR A 172 -3.42 11.23 -20.55
N SER A 173 -4.34 11.70 -21.42
CA SER A 173 -5.16 10.85 -22.31
C SER A 173 -4.36 10.07 -23.36
N ASN A 174 -3.16 10.54 -23.69
CA ASN A 174 -2.24 9.89 -24.62
C ASN A 174 -1.34 8.83 -23.95
N LEU A 175 -1.48 8.61 -22.64
CA LEU A 175 -0.77 7.58 -21.91
C LEU A 175 -1.48 6.24 -22.01
N LYS A 176 -0.69 5.17 -22.14
CA LYS A 176 -1.14 3.77 -21.99
C LYS A 176 -0.88 3.27 -20.58
N SER A 177 0.29 3.56 -20.03
CA SER A 177 0.69 3.16 -18.67
C SER A 177 1.91 3.93 -18.20
N VAL A 178 2.04 4.07 -16.89
CA VAL A 178 3.22 4.64 -16.23
C VAL A 178 3.76 3.61 -15.24
N LYS A 179 5.07 3.37 -15.24
CA LYS A 179 5.73 2.37 -14.38
C LYS A 179 6.94 2.96 -13.69
N SER A 180 7.14 2.59 -12.45
CA SER A 180 8.43 2.76 -11.77
C SER A 180 9.34 1.61 -12.15
N ILE A 181 10.53 1.91 -12.65
CA ILE A 181 11.56 0.94 -13.01
C ILE A 181 12.90 1.37 -12.43
N TYR A 182 13.81 0.43 -12.28
CA TYR A 182 15.18 0.71 -11.89
C TYR A 182 16.16 -0.07 -12.77
N GLN A 183 17.37 0.45 -12.90
CA GLN A 183 18.43 -0.18 -13.67
C GLN A 183 19.74 -0.11 -12.90
N SER A 184 20.42 -1.25 -12.79
CA SER A 184 21.78 -1.27 -12.24
C SER A 184 22.76 -0.74 -13.28
N THR A 185 23.61 0.19 -12.87
CA THR A 185 24.68 0.79 -13.67
C THR A 185 26.01 0.60 -12.94
N GLU A 186 27.11 0.94 -13.60
CA GLU A 186 28.46 0.89 -12.97
C GLU A 186 28.55 1.81 -11.74
N ASN A 187 27.77 2.90 -11.71
CA ASN A 187 27.78 3.91 -10.65
C ASN A 187 26.68 3.68 -9.59
N GLY A 188 25.97 2.56 -9.62
CA GLY A 188 24.88 2.25 -8.69
C GLY A 188 23.55 1.99 -9.38
N VAL A 189 22.45 2.21 -8.67
CA VAL A 189 21.08 2.02 -9.16
C VAL A 189 20.48 3.35 -9.59
N ALA A 190 20.08 3.43 -10.85
CA ALA A 190 19.29 4.54 -11.41
C ALA A 190 17.80 4.19 -11.39
N THR A 191 16.95 5.11 -10.95
CA THR A 191 15.50 4.94 -10.86
C THR A 191 14.81 5.83 -11.90
N TYR A 192 13.78 5.28 -12.56
CA TYR A 192 13.04 5.97 -13.60
C TYR A 192 11.54 5.82 -13.40
N VAL A 193 10.81 6.84 -13.84
CA VAL A 193 9.39 6.71 -14.21
C VAL A 193 9.32 6.55 -15.71
N GLN A 194 8.83 5.42 -16.16
CA GLN A 194 8.67 5.11 -17.58
C GLN A 194 7.24 5.38 -18.01
N PHE A 195 7.06 6.37 -18.88
CA PHE A 195 5.80 6.68 -19.53
C PHE A 195 5.71 5.90 -20.83
N THR A 196 4.66 5.13 -21.01
CA THR A 196 4.37 4.42 -22.25
C THR A 196 3.15 5.07 -22.88
N LEU A 197 3.32 5.62 -24.08
CA LEU A 197 2.25 6.28 -24.83
C LEU A 197 1.32 5.26 -25.48
N ASN A 198 0.07 5.66 -25.70
CA ASN A 198 -0.86 4.94 -26.55
C ASN A 198 -0.52 5.16 -28.04
N LYS A 199 -1.29 4.56 -28.95
CA LYS A 199 -1.02 4.65 -30.39
C LYS A 199 -0.99 6.09 -30.90
N GLU A 200 -1.92 6.91 -30.45
CA GLU A 200 -2.01 8.32 -30.85
C GLU A 200 -0.84 9.14 -30.31
N GLY A 201 -0.54 9.03 -29.00
CA GLY A 201 0.58 9.73 -28.38
C GLY A 201 1.93 9.33 -28.98
N LYS A 202 2.10 8.06 -29.34
CA LYS A 202 3.29 7.57 -30.04
C LYS A 202 3.49 8.24 -31.40
N GLU A 203 2.44 8.38 -32.22
CA GLU A 203 2.50 9.05 -33.52
C GLU A 203 2.79 10.55 -33.36
N ILE A 204 2.20 11.20 -32.35
CA ILE A 204 2.50 12.60 -32.03
C ILE A 204 3.96 12.75 -31.62
N LEU A 205 4.48 11.93 -30.70
CA LEU A 205 5.86 12.00 -30.25
C LEU A 205 6.85 11.76 -31.37
N LYS A 206 6.59 10.75 -32.22
CA LYS A 206 7.42 10.48 -33.40
C LYS A 206 7.52 11.68 -34.33
N LYS A 207 6.42 12.38 -34.59
CA LYS A 207 6.41 13.62 -35.41
C LYS A 207 7.18 14.74 -34.71
N LEU A 208 6.99 14.97 -33.43
CA LEU A 208 7.65 16.03 -32.66
C LEU A 208 9.17 15.85 -32.58
N THR A 209 9.65 14.62 -32.59
CA THR A 209 11.08 14.29 -32.53
C THR A 209 11.73 14.01 -33.86
N SER A 210 10.97 14.11 -34.97
CA SER A 210 11.50 13.92 -36.33
C SER A 210 12.21 15.18 -36.88
N ASN A 211 13.26 14.96 -37.67
CA ASN A 211 14.02 16.05 -38.31
C ASN A 211 13.17 16.93 -39.24
N GLU A 212 12.07 16.43 -39.80
CA GLU A 212 11.15 17.22 -40.66
C GLU A 212 10.43 18.32 -39.86
N TYR A 213 10.14 18.07 -38.59
CA TYR A 213 9.48 19.05 -37.72
C TYR A 213 10.45 20.17 -37.32
N ALA A 214 11.71 19.85 -37.06
CA ALA A 214 12.78 20.82 -36.80
C ALA A 214 12.99 21.77 -38.00
N LYS A 215 12.98 21.26 -39.24
CA LYS A 215 13.11 22.03 -40.45
C LYS A 215 11.94 22.99 -40.72
N LYS A 216 10.72 22.62 -40.37
CA LYS A 216 9.52 23.41 -40.59
C LYS A 216 9.41 24.64 -39.70
N VAL A 217 9.95 24.56 -38.48
CA VAL A 217 9.97 25.67 -37.51
C VAL A 217 11.02 26.73 -37.91
N THR A 218 12.18 26.29 -38.41
CA THR A 218 13.22 27.20 -38.94
C THR A 218 12.78 27.99 -40.19
N SER A 219 11.87 27.45 -40.99
CA SER A 219 11.36 28.13 -42.17
C SER A 219 10.18 29.09 -41.92
N SER A 220 9.49 28.98 -40.77
CA SER A 220 8.39 29.89 -40.38
C SER A 220 8.86 31.21 -39.76
N ASP A 221 10.02 31.21 -39.12
CA ASP A 221 10.56 32.40 -38.44
C ASP A 221 11.30 33.37 -39.38
N THR A 222 11.35 33.06 -40.71
CA THR A 222 12.11 33.86 -41.67
C THR A 222 11.26 34.84 -42.47
N ASN A 223 10.00 35.06 -42.11
CA ASN A 223 9.15 36.07 -42.79
C ASN A 223 8.89 37.29 -41.90
N THR A 224 9.92 38.06 -41.58
CA THR A 224 9.74 39.47 -41.26
C THR A 224 11.00 40.28 -41.60
N THR A 225 10.85 41.02 -42.69
CA THR A 225 11.48 42.30 -43.06
C THR A 225 12.99 42.45 -43.32
N ASN A 226 13.28 42.54 -44.61
CA ASN A 226 14.02 43.59 -45.35
C ASN A 226 15.26 44.30 -44.82
N GLU A 227 16.28 44.24 -45.74
CA GLU A 227 17.26 45.29 -46.12
C GLU A 227 18.38 45.61 -45.10
N THR A 228 19.60 45.39 -45.43
CA THR A 228 20.55 45.94 -46.41
C THR A 228 21.96 45.39 -46.13
N ASN A 229 22.62 44.96 -47.20
CA ASN A 229 24.08 44.96 -47.48
C ASN A 229 25.12 45.10 -46.36
N THR A 230 26.05 44.16 -46.23
CA THR A 230 27.44 44.21 -46.73
C THR A 230 28.27 43.03 -46.16
N ASP A 231 29.00 42.44 -47.07
CA ASP A 231 30.20 41.61 -46.95
C ASP A 231 30.79 41.29 -45.55
N ALA A 232 30.89 40.01 -45.24
CA ALA A 232 32.15 39.39 -44.83
C ALA A 232 31.96 37.89 -44.59
N ASN A 233 32.76 37.08 -45.23
CA ASN A 233 32.92 35.64 -44.97
C ASN A 233 33.08 35.34 -43.50
N SER A 234 32.12 34.58 -42.97
CA SER A 234 32.31 33.61 -41.90
C SER A 234 31.26 32.51 -42.13
N GLU A 235 31.74 31.31 -42.45
CA GLU A 235 30.96 30.09 -42.39
C GLU A 235 30.59 29.84 -40.91
N GLU A 236 29.55 30.53 -40.45
CA GLU A 236 28.82 30.13 -39.28
C GLU A 236 27.99 28.91 -39.67
N SER A 237 28.45 27.75 -39.24
CA SER A 237 27.61 26.55 -39.20
C SER A 237 26.32 26.90 -38.44
N LYS A 238 25.21 27.10 -39.18
CA LYS A 238 23.89 27.22 -38.60
C LYS A 238 23.59 25.87 -37.92
N GLU A 239 23.88 25.79 -36.63
CA GLU A 239 23.35 24.72 -35.81
C GLU A 239 21.83 24.75 -35.97
N GLU A 240 21.27 23.73 -36.61
CA GLU A 240 19.83 23.48 -36.67
C GLU A 240 19.36 23.28 -35.23
N LYS A 241 18.80 24.32 -34.61
CA LYS A 241 18.26 24.25 -33.26
C LYS A 241 17.08 23.30 -33.25
N GLN A 242 17.28 22.13 -32.66
CA GLN A 242 16.21 21.18 -32.40
C GLN A 242 15.16 21.79 -31.50
N LYS A 243 13.88 21.35 -31.64
CA LYS A 243 12.80 21.84 -30.83
C LYS A 243 12.94 21.28 -29.41
N GLU A 244 12.94 22.17 -28.41
CA GLU A 244 12.95 21.79 -27.00
C GLU A 244 11.53 21.47 -26.52
N LEU A 245 11.35 20.31 -25.96
CA LEU A 245 10.11 19.87 -25.33
C LEU A 245 10.25 19.83 -23.82
N SER A 246 9.25 20.34 -23.14
CA SER A 246 9.17 20.32 -21.68
C SER A 246 8.12 19.32 -21.20
N VAL A 247 8.51 18.47 -20.26
CA VAL A 247 7.63 17.49 -19.62
C VAL A 247 7.11 18.08 -18.30
N TYR A 248 5.81 18.11 -18.17
CA TYR A 248 5.11 18.59 -16.98
C TYR A 248 4.39 17.46 -16.27
N ILE A 249 4.53 17.40 -14.95
CA ILE A 249 3.78 16.50 -14.06
C ILE A 249 3.11 17.37 -13.02
N ASN A 250 1.80 17.24 -12.85
CA ASN A 250 1.00 18.02 -11.90
C ASN A 250 1.19 19.54 -12.04
N GLY A 251 1.42 20.01 -13.27
CA GLY A 251 1.66 21.42 -13.57
C GLY A 251 3.09 21.90 -13.37
N SER A 252 3.97 21.11 -12.77
CA SER A 252 5.39 21.42 -12.57
C SER A 252 6.24 20.93 -13.73
N ASN A 253 7.14 21.77 -14.23
CA ASN A 253 8.14 21.36 -15.23
C ASN A 253 9.18 20.45 -14.57
N VAL A 254 9.26 19.21 -15.03
CA VAL A 254 10.18 18.20 -14.49
C VAL A 254 11.48 18.15 -15.28
N THR A 255 11.39 18.30 -16.59
CA THR A 255 12.56 18.33 -17.48
C THR A 255 12.24 19.04 -18.78
N THR A 256 13.26 19.66 -19.35
CA THR A 256 13.21 20.19 -20.71
C THR A 256 14.34 19.53 -21.50
N THR A 257 14.03 18.96 -22.65
CA THR A 257 14.99 18.21 -23.44
C THR A 257 14.75 18.41 -24.95
N SER A 258 15.80 18.27 -25.73
CA SER A 258 15.76 18.13 -27.18
C SER A 258 16.11 16.70 -27.55
N PHE A 259 15.58 16.22 -28.67
CA PHE A 259 15.78 14.83 -29.10
C PHE A 259 16.61 14.82 -30.39
N GLU A 260 17.74 14.11 -30.36
CA GLU A 260 18.64 13.98 -31.50
C GLU A 260 18.11 13.05 -32.61
N SER A 261 17.20 12.15 -32.24
CA SER A 261 16.59 11.16 -33.14
C SER A 261 15.11 10.93 -32.82
N PRO A 262 14.30 10.50 -33.82
CA PRO A 262 12.89 10.19 -33.60
C PRO A 262 12.69 9.09 -32.56
N ILE A 263 11.77 9.30 -31.62
CA ILE A 263 11.34 8.27 -30.68
C ILE A 263 10.23 7.45 -31.32
N GLU A 264 10.57 6.22 -31.70
CA GLU A 264 9.63 5.34 -32.41
C GLU A 264 8.87 4.38 -31.52
N ASP A 265 9.38 4.06 -30.32
CA ASP A 265 8.77 3.10 -29.40
C ASP A 265 7.64 3.72 -28.55
N GLY A 266 7.61 5.06 -28.44
CA GLY A 266 6.63 5.78 -27.63
C GLY A 266 6.89 5.61 -26.14
N ILE A 267 8.14 5.38 -25.74
CA ILE A 267 8.56 5.21 -24.34
C ILE A 267 9.41 6.42 -23.94
N ILE A 268 9.02 7.05 -22.83
CA ILE A 268 9.74 8.20 -22.29
C ILE A 268 10.19 7.83 -20.86
N PRO A 269 11.48 7.57 -20.63
CA PRO A 269 12.02 7.37 -19.29
C PRO A 269 12.38 8.73 -18.68
N LEU A 270 11.88 8.98 -17.46
CA LEU A 270 12.24 10.15 -16.67
C LEU A 270 13.03 9.69 -15.45
N THR A 271 14.26 10.19 -15.29
CA THR A 271 15.11 9.85 -14.14
C THR A 271 14.59 10.50 -12.86
N ILE A 272 14.50 9.73 -11.79
CA ILE A 272 14.08 10.20 -10.46
C ILE A 272 15.26 10.14 -9.51
N GLY A 273 15.65 11.30 -9.01
CA GLY A 273 16.82 11.44 -8.14
C GLY A 273 18.14 11.19 -8.87
N LYS A 274 19.20 11.02 -8.09
CA LYS A 274 20.53 10.67 -8.60
C LYS A 274 20.72 9.16 -8.53
N THR A 275 21.53 8.60 -9.44
CA THR A 275 22.04 7.23 -9.34
C THR A 275 22.80 7.08 -8.02
N SER A 276 22.50 6.03 -7.27
CA SER A 276 23.06 5.83 -5.92
C SER A 276 23.42 4.37 -5.67
N THR A 277 24.39 4.18 -4.77
CA THR A 277 24.72 2.88 -4.14
C THR A 277 24.20 2.79 -2.71
N ASP A 278 23.60 3.86 -2.21
CA ASP A 278 23.00 3.95 -0.88
C ASP A 278 21.59 3.38 -0.90
N ASP A 279 21.31 2.40 -0.05
CA ASP A 279 20.03 1.68 -0.03
C ASP A 279 18.85 2.58 0.37
N ASP A 280 19.06 3.53 1.28
CA ASP A 280 18.01 4.46 1.73
C ASP A 280 17.65 5.43 0.60
N GLN A 281 18.65 5.96 -0.11
CA GLN A 281 18.45 6.82 -1.26
C GLN A 281 17.77 6.08 -2.42
N ILE A 282 18.16 4.83 -2.69
CA ILE A 282 17.50 3.99 -3.72
C ILE A 282 16.04 3.75 -3.35
N SER A 283 15.77 3.42 -2.09
CA SER A 283 14.42 3.21 -1.58
C SER A 283 13.55 4.46 -1.73
N GLU A 284 14.07 5.63 -1.39
CA GLU A 284 13.38 6.92 -1.51
C GLU A 284 13.09 7.28 -2.98
N ASN A 285 14.06 7.09 -3.88
CA ASN A 285 13.87 7.30 -5.32
C ASN A 285 12.79 6.36 -5.88
N LEU A 286 12.80 5.07 -5.47
CA LEU A 286 11.78 4.09 -5.89
C LEU A 286 10.40 4.44 -5.34
N LYS A 287 10.28 4.86 -4.08
CA LYS A 287 9.03 5.34 -3.48
C LYS A 287 8.48 6.55 -4.23
N SER A 288 9.34 7.50 -4.58
CA SER A 288 8.96 8.69 -5.34
C SER A 288 8.48 8.33 -6.76
N ALA A 289 9.23 7.48 -7.47
CA ALA A 289 8.85 7.00 -8.80
C ALA A 289 7.52 6.23 -8.79
N SER A 290 7.33 5.35 -7.78
CA SER A 290 6.09 4.59 -7.61
C SER A 290 4.90 5.50 -7.29
N THR A 291 5.12 6.55 -6.51
CA THR A 291 4.09 7.54 -6.19
C THR A 291 3.63 8.31 -7.43
N ILE A 292 4.57 8.79 -8.25
CA ILE A 292 4.25 9.46 -9.53
C ILE A 292 3.47 8.51 -10.44
N ALA A 293 3.94 7.27 -10.61
CA ALA A 293 3.26 6.28 -11.42
C ALA A 293 1.84 5.96 -10.90
N ALA A 294 1.66 5.79 -9.59
CA ALA A 294 0.37 5.56 -8.97
C ALA A 294 -0.60 6.72 -9.18
N THR A 295 -0.12 7.95 -8.99
CA THR A 295 -0.92 9.17 -9.14
C THR A 295 -1.44 9.33 -10.58
N ILE A 296 -0.56 9.19 -11.57
CA ILE A 296 -0.95 9.39 -12.98
C ILE A 296 -1.82 8.23 -13.48
N ASN A 297 -1.49 6.96 -13.16
CA ASN A 297 -2.31 5.80 -13.56
C ASN A 297 -3.71 5.79 -12.94
N SER A 298 -3.89 6.45 -11.80
CA SER A 298 -5.19 6.54 -11.13
C SER A 298 -6.16 7.47 -11.84
N GLY A 299 -5.64 8.35 -12.69
CA GLY A 299 -6.39 9.32 -13.48
C GLY A 299 -6.23 10.75 -12.97
N GLU A 300 -6.62 11.70 -13.85
CA GLU A 300 -6.60 13.13 -13.58
C GLU A 300 -7.83 13.53 -12.74
N LEU A 301 -7.60 14.36 -11.72
CA LEU A 301 -8.67 14.87 -10.87
C LEU A 301 -9.47 15.94 -11.63
N PRO A 302 -10.81 15.76 -11.81
CA PRO A 302 -11.66 16.79 -12.41
C PRO A 302 -11.91 17.99 -11.50
N VAL A 303 -11.61 17.85 -10.20
CA VAL A 303 -11.75 18.90 -9.17
C VAL A 303 -10.54 18.87 -8.28
N VAL A 304 -9.95 20.03 -8.01
CA VAL A 304 -8.82 20.21 -7.10
C VAL A 304 -9.33 20.25 -5.67
N TYR A 305 -8.69 19.50 -4.78
CA TYR A 305 -9.02 19.40 -3.37
C TYR A 305 -7.88 19.90 -2.49
N LYS A 306 -8.23 20.45 -1.33
CA LYS A 306 -7.29 20.81 -0.29
C LYS A 306 -7.54 20.01 1.00
N VAL A 307 -6.50 19.79 1.77
CA VAL A 307 -6.61 19.20 3.11
C VAL A 307 -7.03 20.29 4.09
N THR A 308 -8.20 20.12 4.73
CA THR A 308 -8.69 21.08 5.72
C THR A 308 -8.54 20.58 7.14
N ASN A 309 -8.52 19.28 7.33
CA ASN A 309 -8.27 18.67 8.63
C ASN A 309 -7.40 17.41 8.44
N ASN A 310 -6.39 17.30 9.27
CA ASN A 310 -5.47 16.16 9.28
C ASN A 310 -5.14 15.84 10.74
N GLN A 311 -5.86 14.88 11.31
CA GLN A 311 -5.77 14.55 12.72
C GLN A 311 -5.35 13.11 12.93
N TYR A 312 -4.36 12.92 13.79
CA TYR A 312 -4.06 11.61 14.32
C TYR A 312 -5.02 11.29 15.47
N LEU A 313 -5.79 10.24 15.32
CA LEU A 313 -6.64 9.69 16.36
C LEU A 313 -5.87 8.57 17.06
N LYS A 314 -5.52 8.86 18.31
CA LYS A 314 -4.70 7.98 19.13
C LYS A 314 -5.39 6.63 19.27
N LYS A 315 -4.59 5.55 19.25
CA LYS A 315 -5.06 4.21 19.57
C LYS A 315 -5.75 4.14 20.93
N ASP A 316 -6.84 3.40 20.99
CA ASP A 316 -7.61 3.23 22.23
C ASP A 316 -6.84 2.41 23.26
N ILE A 317 -6.00 1.48 22.80
CA ILE A 317 -5.23 0.57 23.63
C ILE A 317 -3.76 0.95 23.65
N SER A 318 -3.24 1.30 24.83
CA SER A 318 -1.82 1.69 24.96
C SER A 318 -0.88 0.49 24.74
N THR A 319 0.34 0.78 24.26
CA THR A 319 1.38 -0.23 24.06
C THR A 319 1.70 -0.99 25.35
N ASN A 320 1.65 -0.31 26.51
CA ASN A 320 1.84 -0.93 27.82
C ASN A 320 0.70 -1.90 28.15
N THR A 321 -0.54 -1.55 27.83
CA THR A 321 -1.72 -2.44 28.01
C THR A 321 -1.57 -3.69 27.17
N ILE A 322 -1.18 -3.57 25.91
CA ILE A 322 -0.93 -4.71 25.00
C ILE A 322 0.16 -5.63 25.59
N ARG A 323 1.26 -5.03 26.07
CA ARG A 323 2.34 -5.80 26.71
C ARG A 323 1.84 -6.56 27.93
N ASN A 324 1.07 -5.90 28.79
CA ASN A 324 0.53 -6.53 30.01
C ASN A 324 -0.47 -7.65 29.67
N ILE A 325 -1.31 -7.48 28.65
CA ILE A 325 -2.21 -8.53 28.15
C ILE A 325 -1.39 -9.74 27.65
N LYS A 326 -0.33 -9.53 26.86
CA LYS A 326 0.54 -10.61 26.38
C LYS A 326 1.16 -11.39 27.54
N ILE A 327 1.65 -10.70 28.58
CA ILE A 327 2.23 -11.33 29.77
C ILE A 327 1.16 -12.12 30.55
N ALA A 328 -0.02 -11.54 30.76
CA ALA A 328 -1.11 -12.21 31.46
C ALA A 328 -1.56 -13.49 30.73
N VAL A 329 -1.72 -13.42 29.40
CA VAL A 329 -2.05 -14.59 28.58
C VAL A 329 -0.96 -15.66 28.67
N ALA A 330 0.32 -15.30 28.62
CA ALA A 330 1.42 -16.24 28.76
C ALA A 330 1.40 -16.95 30.12
N ILE A 331 1.13 -16.22 31.20
CA ILE A 331 0.98 -16.78 32.54
C ILE A 331 -0.21 -17.76 32.62
N ILE A 332 -1.38 -17.37 32.08
CA ILE A 332 -2.57 -18.22 32.05
C ILE A 332 -2.28 -19.51 31.26
N VAL A 333 -1.68 -19.41 30.11
CA VAL A 333 -1.29 -20.58 29.28
C VAL A 333 -0.33 -21.49 30.08
N ALA A 334 0.68 -20.92 30.73
CA ALA A 334 1.62 -21.70 31.56
C ALA A 334 0.90 -22.46 32.70
N LEU A 335 -0.03 -21.81 33.37
CA LEU A 335 -0.82 -22.47 34.45
C LEU A 335 -1.70 -23.59 33.88
N LEU A 336 -2.32 -23.38 32.71
CA LEU A 336 -3.12 -24.43 32.06
C LEU A 336 -2.26 -25.63 31.68
N LEU A 337 -1.04 -25.42 31.16
CA LEU A 337 -0.11 -26.49 30.81
C LEU A 337 0.34 -27.27 32.07
N ILE A 338 0.69 -26.57 33.14
CA ILE A 338 1.06 -27.18 34.40
C ILE A 338 -0.09 -28.05 34.92
N PHE A 339 -1.32 -27.53 34.91
CA PHE A 339 -2.51 -28.30 35.36
C PHE A 339 -2.73 -29.55 34.48
N MET A 340 -2.55 -29.43 33.14
CA MET A 340 -2.65 -30.56 32.21
C MET A 340 -1.63 -31.65 32.53
N ILE A 341 -0.38 -31.28 32.84
CA ILE A 341 0.70 -32.21 33.21
C ILE A 341 0.40 -32.90 34.54
N ILE A 342 0.01 -32.15 35.56
CA ILE A 342 -0.29 -32.70 36.87
C ILE A 342 -1.43 -33.73 36.81
N LYS A 343 -2.51 -33.37 36.09
CA LYS A 343 -3.69 -34.22 35.98
C LYS A 343 -3.46 -35.49 35.16
N ASN A 344 -2.74 -35.41 34.06
CA ASN A 344 -2.60 -36.50 33.07
C ASN A 344 -1.19 -37.14 33.07
N LYS A 345 -0.28 -36.72 33.93
CA LYS A 345 1.09 -37.26 34.09
C LYS A 345 1.85 -37.29 32.74
N ALA A 346 2.40 -38.43 32.33
CA ALA A 346 3.17 -38.55 31.11
C ALA A 346 2.38 -38.18 29.85
N LYS A 347 1.10 -38.57 29.75
CA LYS A 347 0.22 -38.14 28.66
C LYS A 347 -0.02 -36.63 28.68
N GLY A 348 -0.02 -36.02 29.87
CA GLY A 348 -0.15 -34.59 30.06
C GLY A 348 1.01 -33.79 29.46
N ILE A 349 2.25 -34.30 29.48
CA ILE A 349 3.42 -33.68 28.87
C ILE A 349 3.23 -33.64 27.34
N LEU A 350 2.85 -34.76 26.71
CA LEU A 350 2.59 -34.85 25.29
C LEU A 350 1.40 -33.95 24.87
N GLY A 351 0.35 -33.93 25.68
CA GLY A 351 -0.78 -33.02 25.51
C GLY A 351 -0.40 -31.55 25.56
N ALA A 352 0.48 -31.17 26.51
CA ALA A 352 1.00 -29.80 26.61
C ALA A 352 1.81 -29.39 25.40
N ILE A 353 2.68 -30.27 24.87
CA ILE A 353 3.42 -30.05 23.64
C ILE A 353 2.45 -29.89 22.47
N SER A 354 1.44 -30.76 22.35
CA SER A 354 0.42 -30.66 21.31
C SER A 354 -0.34 -29.34 21.39
N TYR A 355 -0.78 -28.93 22.58
CA TYR A 355 -1.51 -27.67 22.77
C TYR A 355 -0.68 -26.44 22.38
N LEU A 356 0.59 -26.38 22.76
CA LEU A 356 1.51 -25.33 22.31
C LEU A 356 1.66 -25.31 20.79
N GLY A 357 1.78 -26.48 20.18
CA GLY A 357 1.84 -26.60 18.71
C GLY A 357 0.58 -26.12 18.03
N PHE A 358 -0.60 -26.41 18.61
CA PHE A 358 -1.87 -25.89 18.11
C PHE A 358 -1.93 -24.36 18.17
N ILE A 359 -1.62 -23.78 19.33
CA ILE A 359 -1.60 -22.31 19.49
C ILE A 359 -0.61 -21.67 18.49
N ALA A 360 0.60 -22.22 18.38
CA ALA A 360 1.61 -21.71 17.45
C ALA A 360 1.15 -21.78 15.99
N LEU A 361 0.55 -22.89 15.59
CA LEU A 361 0.03 -23.08 14.22
C LEU A 361 -1.19 -22.18 13.96
N TYR A 362 -2.06 -21.99 14.94
CA TYR A 362 -3.22 -21.10 14.83
C TYR A 362 -2.78 -19.64 14.68
N LEU A 363 -1.83 -19.17 15.49
CA LEU A 363 -1.25 -17.84 15.38
C LEU A 363 -0.53 -17.65 14.05
N LEU A 364 0.16 -18.67 13.54
CA LEU A 364 0.79 -18.63 12.23
C LEU A 364 -0.27 -18.54 11.11
N LEU A 365 -1.35 -19.34 11.19
CA LEU A 365 -2.44 -19.32 10.22
C LEU A 365 -3.07 -17.92 10.10
N ILE A 366 -3.30 -17.23 11.21
CA ILE A 366 -3.90 -15.89 11.26
C ILE A 366 -3.09 -14.90 10.41
N ARG A 367 -1.76 -14.97 10.44
CA ARG A 367 -0.88 -14.07 9.64
C ARG A 367 -1.09 -14.21 8.12
N TYR A 368 -1.53 -15.38 7.66
CA TYR A 368 -1.70 -15.67 6.23
C TYR A 368 -3.16 -15.63 5.75
N THR A 369 -4.13 -15.57 6.66
CA THR A 369 -5.56 -15.48 6.31
C THR A 369 -6.01 -14.05 6.03
N ASN A 370 -5.12 -13.07 6.14
CA ASN A 370 -5.39 -11.64 5.95
C ASN A 370 -6.51 -11.09 6.85
N VAL A 371 -6.75 -11.73 8.00
CA VAL A 371 -7.75 -11.33 8.99
C VAL A 371 -7.20 -10.20 9.84
N GLU A 372 -7.96 -9.13 9.95
CA GLU A 372 -7.66 -8.02 10.83
C GLU A 372 -8.02 -8.38 12.27
N ILE A 373 -7.04 -8.29 13.19
CA ILE A 373 -7.23 -8.61 14.60
C ILE A 373 -7.75 -7.37 15.32
N SER A 374 -9.02 -7.40 15.71
CA SER A 374 -9.65 -6.40 16.59
C SER A 374 -9.62 -6.85 18.04
N LEU A 375 -10.14 -6.03 18.95
CA LEU A 375 -10.28 -6.42 20.37
C LEU A 375 -11.16 -7.66 20.53
N SER A 376 -12.28 -7.74 19.81
CA SER A 376 -13.15 -8.90 19.75
C SER A 376 -12.46 -10.12 19.12
N GLY A 377 -11.56 -9.89 18.15
CA GLY A 377 -10.71 -10.90 17.56
C GLY A 377 -9.76 -11.56 18.57
N ILE A 378 -9.20 -10.80 19.53
CA ILE A 378 -8.40 -11.36 20.61
C ILE A 378 -9.26 -12.30 21.50
N ILE A 379 -10.52 -11.91 21.76
CA ILE A 379 -11.45 -12.76 22.50
C ILE A 379 -11.72 -14.06 21.74
N ALA A 380 -11.86 -14.02 20.41
CA ALA A 380 -12.00 -15.20 19.57
C ALA A 380 -10.78 -16.13 19.67
N ILE A 381 -9.56 -15.58 19.62
CA ILE A 381 -8.32 -16.35 19.76
C ILE A 381 -8.29 -17.06 21.12
N ALA A 382 -8.63 -16.35 22.18
CA ALA A 382 -8.71 -16.92 23.54
C ALA A 382 -9.78 -18.03 23.64
N LEU A 383 -10.96 -17.79 23.05
CA LEU A 383 -12.05 -18.78 23.01
C LEU A 383 -11.60 -20.09 22.35
N ILE A 384 -10.96 -20.00 21.19
CA ILE A 384 -10.45 -21.16 20.46
C ILE A 384 -9.38 -21.91 21.27
N GLY A 385 -8.46 -21.17 21.89
CA GLY A 385 -7.47 -21.77 22.80
C GLY A 385 -8.13 -22.54 23.95
N ILE A 386 -9.16 -21.97 24.58
CA ILE A 386 -9.93 -22.63 25.66
C ILE A 386 -10.66 -23.86 25.14
N LEU A 387 -11.30 -23.79 23.97
CA LEU A 387 -12.00 -24.92 23.37
C LEU A 387 -11.06 -26.08 23.06
N ASP A 388 -9.89 -25.83 22.47
CA ASP A 388 -8.89 -26.87 22.24
C ASP A 388 -8.34 -27.46 23.53
N TYR A 389 -8.09 -26.61 24.54
CA TYR A 389 -7.69 -27.09 25.87
C TYR A 389 -8.72 -28.02 26.49
N ILE A 390 -10.00 -27.68 26.47
CA ILE A 390 -11.08 -28.50 26.99
C ILE A 390 -11.19 -29.83 26.24
N LEU A 391 -11.08 -29.80 24.91
CA LEU A 391 -11.06 -30.99 24.05
C LEU A 391 -9.90 -31.91 24.44
N SER A 392 -8.69 -31.37 24.49
CA SER A 392 -7.48 -32.08 24.88
C SER A 392 -7.61 -32.72 26.25
N MET A 393 -8.08 -31.97 27.25
CA MET A 393 -8.27 -32.48 28.62
C MET A 393 -9.30 -33.62 28.73
N LYS A 394 -10.29 -33.64 27.82
CA LYS A 394 -11.27 -34.76 27.79
C LYS A 394 -10.71 -36.00 27.08
N LEU A 395 -9.88 -35.81 26.06
CA LEU A 395 -9.40 -36.92 25.24
C LEU A 395 -8.13 -37.58 25.79
N LEU A 396 -7.25 -36.83 26.47
CA LEU A 396 -5.97 -37.31 27.01
C LEU A 396 -6.08 -38.57 27.91
N PRO A 397 -7.08 -38.72 28.82
CA PRO A 397 -7.18 -39.88 29.66
C PRO A 397 -7.69 -41.13 28.93
N ILE A 398 -8.35 -40.98 27.79
CA ILE A 398 -9.00 -42.07 27.05
C ILE A 398 -8.01 -42.68 26.04
N ASP A 399 -8.01 -44.00 25.93
CA ASP A 399 -7.24 -44.68 24.87
C ASP A 399 -7.90 -44.41 23.50
N LYS A 400 -7.09 -44.02 22.49
CA LYS A 400 -7.61 -43.68 21.18
C LYS A 400 -8.24 -44.86 20.41
N LYS A 401 -7.93 -46.11 20.80
CA LYS A 401 -8.56 -47.33 20.27
C LYS A 401 -9.94 -47.59 20.86
N ASP A 402 -10.27 -46.95 21.99
CA ASP A 402 -11.55 -47.06 22.62
C ASP A 402 -12.63 -46.32 21.80
N LYS A 403 -13.80 -46.96 21.67
CA LYS A 403 -15.00 -46.32 21.09
C LYS A 403 -15.39 -45.03 21.84
N GLN A 404 -15.06 -44.96 23.13
CA GLN A 404 -15.30 -43.80 23.97
C GLN A 404 -14.55 -42.56 23.47
N TYR A 405 -13.31 -42.69 22.97
CA TYR A 405 -12.55 -41.58 22.38
C TYR A 405 -13.30 -40.94 21.22
N LYS A 406 -13.75 -41.75 20.24
CA LYS A 406 -14.51 -41.27 19.08
C LYS A 406 -15.85 -40.63 19.53
N ASN A 407 -16.54 -41.24 20.48
CA ASN A 407 -17.81 -40.71 20.96
C ASN A 407 -17.66 -39.36 21.67
N GLU A 408 -16.68 -39.18 22.53
CA GLU A 408 -16.42 -37.91 23.21
C GLU A 408 -15.96 -36.83 22.22
N TYR A 409 -15.14 -37.19 21.25
CA TYR A 409 -14.75 -36.28 20.18
C TYR A 409 -15.97 -35.79 19.37
N ILE A 410 -16.82 -36.68 18.90
CA ILE A 410 -18.04 -36.34 18.14
C ILE A 410 -19.01 -35.50 18.98
N LYS A 411 -19.23 -35.87 20.24
CA LYS A 411 -20.06 -35.08 21.17
C LYS A 411 -19.54 -33.67 21.36
N PHE A 412 -18.21 -33.50 21.44
CA PHE A 412 -17.61 -32.19 21.60
C PHE A 412 -17.80 -31.36 20.34
N ILE A 413 -17.53 -31.92 19.13
CA ILE A 413 -17.76 -31.24 17.87
C ILE A 413 -19.23 -30.84 17.72
N ALA A 414 -20.19 -31.74 18.05
CA ALA A 414 -21.60 -31.41 17.98
C ALA A 414 -21.99 -30.18 18.83
N LYS A 415 -21.33 -30.01 20.01
CA LYS A 415 -21.55 -28.82 20.86
C LYS A 415 -20.97 -27.51 20.29
N ILE A 416 -19.98 -27.61 19.42
CA ILE A 416 -19.34 -26.42 18.80
C ILE A 416 -20.06 -26.00 17.52
N ILE A 417 -20.88 -26.86 16.90
CA ILE A 417 -21.61 -26.53 15.67
C ILE A 417 -22.34 -25.19 15.75
N PRO A 418 -23.08 -24.84 16.80
CA PRO A 418 -23.74 -23.53 16.89
C PRO A 418 -22.75 -22.38 16.83
N ILE A 419 -21.60 -22.47 17.51
CA ILE A 419 -20.56 -21.42 17.47
C ILE A 419 -19.98 -21.31 16.05
N PHE A 420 -19.76 -22.43 15.38
CA PHE A 420 -19.28 -22.48 14.01
C PHE A 420 -20.26 -21.81 13.04
N VAL A 421 -21.56 -22.11 13.15
CA VAL A 421 -22.60 -21.49 12.31
C VAL A 421 -22.67 -19.98 12.56
N ILE A 422 -22.65 -19.53 13.82
CA ILE A 422 -22.65 -18.11 14.17
C ILE A 422 -21.40 -17.42 13.61
N SER A 423 -20.22 -18.07 13.67
CA SER A 423 -18.99 -17.50 13.15
C SER A 423 -19.08 -17.24 11.63
N ILE A 424 -19.74 -18.13 10.87
CA ILE A 424 -19.97 -17.93 9.43
C ILE A 424 -20.85 -16.71 9.20
N VAL A 425 -21.93 -16.53 9.96
CA VAL A 425 -22.81 -15.35 9.86
C VAL A 425 -22.02 -14.06 10.12
N PHE A 426 -21.16 -14.07 11.14
CA PHE A 426 -20.35 -12.92 11.54
C PHE A 426 -19.31 -12.52 10.50
N ILE A 427 -18.79 -13.46 9.69
CA ILE A 427 -17.85 -13.16 8.59
C ILE A 427 -18.45 -12.16 7.60
N PHE A 428 -19.75 -12.25 7.33
CA PHE A 428 -20.44 -11.38 6.35
C PHE A 428 -20.93 -10.05 6.94
N MET A 429 -20.71 -9.82 8.23
CA MET A 429 -21.06 -8.54 8.85
C MET A 429 -20.08 -7.45 8.42
N LYS A 430 -20.58 -6.24 8.12
CA LYS A 430 -19.75 -5.08 7.72
C LYS A 430 -18.95 -4.47 8.89
N TRP A 431 -19.28 -4.81 10.12
CA TRP A 431 -18.58 -4.30 11.30
C TRP A 431 -17.30 -5.11 11.52
N ILE A 432 -16.15 -4.44 11.45
CA ILE A 432 -14.82 -5.04 11.58
C ILE A 432 -14.70 -5.87 12.86
N GLU A 433 -15.23 -5.35 13.98
CA GLU A 433 -15.24 -6.06 15.27
C GLU A 433 -15.90 -7.44 15.16
N VAL A 434 -17.11 -7.49 14.61
CA VAL A 434 -17.90 -8.72 14.49
C VAL A 434 -17.30 -9.65 13.44
N SER A 435 -16.88 -9.11 12.31
CA SER A 435 -16.27 -9.87 11.22
C SER A 435 -14.93 -10.49 11.65
N SER A 436 -14.09 -9.74 12.37
CA SER A 436 -12.82 -10.24 12.95
C SER A 436 -13.07 -11.42 13.89
N PHE A 437 -14.02 -11.28 14.83
CA PHE A 437 -14.41 -12.39 15.70
C PHE A 437 -14.88 -13.62 14.92
N GLY A 438 -15.72 -13.39 13.90
CA GLY A 438 -16.26 -14.46 13.06
C GLY A 438 -15.17 -15.21 12.30
N MET A 439 -14.29 -14.49 11.61
CA MET A 439 -13.20 -15.08 10.82
C MET A 439 -12.21 -15.86 11.68
N LEU A 440 -11.79 -15.29 12.82
CA LEU A 440 -10.86 -15.94 13.72
C LEU A 440 -11.48 -17.19 14.35
N THR A 441 -12.73 -17.12 14.79
CA THR A 441 -13.45 -18.28 15.33
C THR A 441 -13.59 -19.38 14.27
N PHE A 442 -13.99 -19.05 13.05
CA PHE A 442 -14.14 -20.01 11.95
C PHE A 442 -12.83 -20.75 11.66
N TRP A 443 -11.74 -20.02 11.36
CA TRP A 443 -10.45 -20.62 11.08
C TRP A 443 -9.89 -21.41 12.25
N GLY A 444 -10.12 -20.92 13.48
CA GLY A 444 -9.72 -21.61 14.70
C GLY A 444 -10.42 -22.95 14.88
N ILE A 445 -11.74 -23.02 14.65
CA ILE A 445 -12.50 -24.29 14.76
C ILE A 445 -12.06 -25.28 13.67
N VAL A 446 -11.92 -24.82 12.43
CA VAL A 446 -11.46 -25.67 11.31
C VAL A 446 -10.08 -26.25 11.63
N LEU A 447 -9.15 -25.41 12.04
CA LEU A 447 -7.80 -25.85 12.39
C LEU A 447 -7.81 -26.82 13.59
N MET A 448 -8.58 -26.51 14.63
CA MET A 448 -8.69 -27.33 15.84
C MET A 448 -9.14 -28.76 15.50
N ILE A 449 -10.16 -28.90 14.63
CA ILE A 449 -10.66 -30.21 14.19
C ILE A 449 -9.57 -30.98 13.46
N ILE A 450 -8.92 -30.34 12.47
CA ILE A 450 -7.88 -30.98 11.64
C ILE A 450 -6.65 -31.34 12.49
N TYR A 451 -6.20 -30.40 13.33
CA TYR A 451 -5.01 -30.57 14.16
C TYR A 451 -5.16 -31.73 15.17
N ASN A 452 -6.31 -31.80 15.83
CA ASN A 452 -6.55 -32.87 16.81
C ASN A 452 -6.63 -34.25 16.16
N ILE A 453 -7.17 -34.38 14.95
CA ILE A 453 -7.19 -35.64 14.22
C ILE A 453 -5.79 -36.08 13.76
N ILE A 454 -5.00 -35.12 13.23
CA ILE A 454 -3.72 -35.43 12.58
C ILE A 454 -2.58 -35.43 13.61
N VAL A 455 -2.48 -34.42 14.45
CA VAL A 455 -1.31 -34.20 15.32
C VAL A 455 -1.54 -34.77 16.72
N THR A 456 -2.54 -34.26 17.43
CA THR A 456 -2.77 -34.65 18.85
C THR A 456 -2.98 -36.12 18.98
N ARG A 457 -3.82 -36.71 18.14
CA ARG A 457 -4.10 -38.16 18.15
C ARG A 457 -2.85 -39.02 17.91
N ASN A 458 -1.91 -38.57 17.06
CA ASN A 458 -0.70 -39.33 16.74
C ASN A 458 0.44 -39.09 17.72
N LEU A 459 0.45 -37.96 18.43
CA LEU A 459 1.47 -37.61 19.40
C LEU A 459 1.24 -38.26 20.75
N VAL A 460 -0.02 -38.40 21.18
CA VAL A 460 -0.39 -38.85 22.53
C VAL A 460 -0.56 -40.40 22.61
N ASP A 461 -0.21 -41.11 21.56
CA ASP A 461 -0.22 -42.61 21.52
C ASP A 461 1.01 -43.24 22.26
#